data_ddea4a9520db844a9be324905472154b
#
_entry.id   ddea4a9520db844a9be324905472154b
#
_cell.length_a   1.000
_cell.length_b   1.000
_cell.length_c   1.000
_cell.angle_alpha   90.00
_cell.angle_beta   90.00
_cell.angle_gamma   90.00
#
_symmetry.space_group_name_H-M   'P 1'
#
loop_
_entity.id
_entity.type
_entity.pdbx_description
1 polymer ?
#
loop_
_entity_poly.entity_id
_entity_poly.type
_entity_poly.pdbx_seq_one_letter_code
_entity_poly.pdbx_strand_id
1 'polypeptide(L)'
;MSVQRPFWTGESVYLGDVFRLTKGRSKFARAALSSHQFGWELKLLINDDVRQTQVCRSHEDIEATADRWKAALYQEGWGVKGRRGDTEP
;
A
#
# COMPACT_ATOMS: atom_id res chain seq x y z
N MET A 1 -22.30 -24.94 3.84
CA MET A 1 -21.82 -24.48 4.04
C MET A 1 -21.49 -23.69 3.48
N SER A 2 -21.49 -23.30 3.55
CA SER A 2 -21.13 -22.53 3.05
C SER A 2 -20.11 -22.41 2.54
N VAL A 3 -20.06 -22.05 1.74
CA VAL A 3 -19.14 -21.99 1.25
C VAL A 3 -18.53 -20.93 1.37
N GLN A 4 -17.76 -20.75 1.80
CA GLN A 4 -17.12 -19.72 1.98
C GLN A 4 -16.12 -19.52 1.11
N ARG A 5 -15.60 -18.37 0.89
CA ARG A 5 -14.46 -18.12 0.11
C ARG A 5 -13.32 -18.75 0.75
N PRO A 6 -12.58 -19.52 0.01
CA PRO A 6 -11.53 -20.32 0.61
C PRO A 6 -10.46 -19.52 1.33
N PHE A 7 -10.19 -18.30 0.86
CA PHE A 7 -9.11 -17.57 1.46
C PHE A 7 -9.54 -16.66 2.60
N TRP A 8 -10.83 -16.57 2.90
CA TRP A 8 -11.25 -15.70 3.98
C TRP A 8 -11.57 -16.52 5.22
N THR A 9 -10.83 -16.28 6.28
CA THR A 9 -10.99 -17.01 7.52
C THR A 9 -11.50 -16.13 8.64
N GLY A 10 -11.85 -14.88 8.34
CA GLY A 10 -12.29 -13.95 9.36
C GLY A 10 -11.17 -13.08 9.88
N GLU A 11 -9.95 -13.28 9.40
CA GLU A 11 -8.81 -12.49 9.84
C GLU A 11 -8.08 -11.94 8.64
N SER A 12 -7.61 -10.70 8.75
CA SER A 12 -6.80 -10.11 7.71
C SER A 12 -5.42 -10.75 7.70
N VAL A 13 -4.95 -11.08 6.52
CA VAL A 13 -3.61 -11.62 6.34
C VAL A 13 -2.83 -10.65 5.49
N TYR A 14 -1.66 -10.25 5.98
CA TYR A 14 -0.78 -9.36 5.24
C TYR A 14 -0.23 -10.10 4.02
N LEU A 15 -0.33 -9.47 2.85
CA LEU A 15 0.08 -10.09 1.60
C LEU A 15 1.33 -9.46 0.99
N GLY A 16 1.73 -8.30 1.47
CA GLY A 16 2.93 -7.63 0.97
C GLY A 16 2.68 -6.15 0.79
N ASP A 17 3.75 -5.44 0.45
CA ASP A 17 3.66 -4.02 0.17
C ASP A 17 3.56 -3.81 -1.34
N VAL A 18 2.62 -2.97 -1.74
CA VAL A 18 2.45 -2.62 -3.14
C VAL A 18 3.49 -1.60 -3.57
N PHE A 19 3.83 -0.68 -2.66
CA PHE A 19 4.93 0.25 -2.92
C PHE A 19 5.56 0.68 -1.61
N ARG A 20 6.79 1.20 -1.70
CA ARG A 20 7.51 1.78 -0.59
C ARG A 20 8.21 3.03 -1.08
N LEU A 21 8.10 4.09 -0.32
CA LEU A 21 8.72 5.37 -0.66
C LEU A 21 9.41 5.92 0.58
N THR A 22 10.36 6.82 0.34
CA THR A 22 11.04 7.48 1.44
C THR A 22 11.05 8.98 1.20
N LYS A 23 11.24 9.73 2.28
CA LYS A 23 11.41 11.16 2.20
C LYS A 23 12.43 11.54 3.25
N GLY A 24 13.59 12.02 2.78
CA GLY A 24 14.68 12.28 3.68
C GLY A 24 15.24 10.99 4.25
N ARG A 25 15.77 11.04 5.44
CA ARG A 25 16.43 9.89 6.03
C ARG A 25 15.56 9.10 6.99
N SER A 26 14.51 9.71 7.49
CA SER A 26 13.77 9.09 8.57
C SER A 26 12.29 8.92 8.29
N LYS A 27 11.85 9.20 7.08
CA LYS A 27 10.43 9.08 6.76
C LYS A 27 10.22 7.98 5.74
N PHE A 28 9.33 7.06 6.05
CA PHE A 28 9.06 5.89 5.24
C PHE A 28 7.57 5.74 5.04
N ALA A 29 7.17 5.54 3.80
CA ALA A 29 5.79 5.30 3.46
C ALA A 29 5.68 3.96 2.76
N ARG A 30 4.60 3.26 3.01
CA ARG A 30 4.34 2.02 2.29
C ARG A 30 2.85 1.80 2.16
N ALA A 31 2.46 1.10 1.13
CA ALA A 31 1.09 0.69 0.95
C ALA A 31 1.04 -0.81 1.18
N ALA A 32 0.46 -1.21 2.29
CA ALA A 32 0.42 -2.61 2.69
C ALA A 32 -0.90 -3.22 2.24
N LEU A 33 -0.82 -4.37 1.60
CA LEU A 33 -1.98 -5.07 1.08
C LEU A 33 -2.29 -6.24 2.00
N SER A 34 -3.55 -6.36 2.38
CA SER A 34 -4.01 -7.45 3.22
C SER A 34 -5.29 -8.03 2.65
N SER A 35 -5.59 -9.26 3.01
CA SER A 35 -6.85 -9.88 2.61
C SER A 35 -8.01 -9.20 3.35
N HIS A 36 -9.19 -9.27 2.75
CA HIS A 36 -10.39 -8.68 3.31
C HIS A 36 -11.58 -9.51 2.83
N GLN A 37 -12.64 -9.55 3.62
CA GLN A 37 -13.77 -10.40 3.25
C GLN A 37 -14.42 -9.97 1.93
N PHE A 38 -14.24 -8.72 1.52
CA PHE A 38 -14.76 -8.25 0.24
C PHE A 38 -13.69 -8.11 -0.82
N GLY A 39 -12.51 -8.70 -0.60
CA GLY A 39 -11.41 -8.63 -1.56
C GLY A 39 -10.10 -8.34 -0.87
N TRP A 40 -9.67 -7.11 -0.89
CA TRP A 40 -8.39 -6.71 -0.30
C TRP A 40 -8.55 -5.39 0.41
N GLU A 41 -7.67 -5.14 1.36
CA GLU A 41 -7.58 -3.85 2.01
C GLU A 41 -6.19 -3.30 1.79
N LEU A 42 -6.11 -2.07 1.29
CA LEU A 42 -4.84 -1.38 1.09
C LEU A 42 -4.74 -0.31 2.15
N LYS A 43 -3.61 -0.29 2.85
CA LYS A 43 -3.37 0.68 3.92
C LYS A 43 -2.14 1.48 3.59
N LEU A 44 -2.25 2.80 3.71
CA LEU A 44 -1.09 3.68 3.57
C LEU A 44 -0.55 3.94 4.96
N LEU A 45 0.71 3.58 5.18
CA LEU A 45 1.36 3.79 6.46
C LEU A 45 2.53 4.76 6.27
N ILE A 46 2.65 5.70 7.17
CA ILE A 46 3.78 6.61 7.23
C ILE A 46 4.46 6.35 8.56
N ASN A 47 5.70 5.87 8.53
CA ASN A 47 6.44 5.49 9.73
C ASN A 47 5.60 4.55 10.60
N ASP A 48 4.93 3.59 9.94
CA ASP A 48 4.10 2.58 10.59
C ASP A 48 2.80 3.09 11.19
N ASP A 49 2.46 4.36 10.96
CA ASP A 49 1.15 4.87 11.35
C ASP A 49 0.21 4.79 10.18
N VAL A 50 -0.95 4.20 10.38
CA VAL A 50 -1.94 4.09 9.32
C VAL A 50 -2.56 5.46 9.06
N ARG A 51 -2.45 5.92 7.82
CA ARG A 51 -2.97 7.22 7.42
C ARG A 51 -4.24 7.10 6.61
N GLN A 52 -4.34 6.06 5.79
CA GLN A 52 -5.51 5.85 4.95
C GLN A 52 -5.73 4.37 4.78
N THR A 53 -6.97 3.97 4.57
CA THR A 53 -7.29 2.60 4.21
C THR A 53 -8.31 2.63 3.09
N GLN A 54 -8.28 1.61 2.26
CA GLN A 54 -9.21 1.49 1.14
C GLN A 54 -9.49 0.02 0.88
N VAL A 55 -10.75 -0.36 0.86
CA VAL A 55 -11.14 -1.71 0.47
C VAL A 55 -11.18 -1.75 -1.05
N CYS A 56 -10.48 -2.71 -1.63
CA CYS A 56 -10.38 -2.86 -3.08
C CYS A 56 -11.02 -4.18 -3.46
N ARG A 57 -11.80 -4.19 -4.52
CA ARG A 57 -12.52 -5.38 -4.93
C ARG A 57 -11.92 -6.06 -6.15
N SER A 58 -10.90 -5.47 -6.74
CA SER A 58 -10.24 -6.04 -7.90
C SER A 58 -8.79 -5.60 -7.89
N HIS A 59 -7.98 -6.27 -8.70
CA HIS A 59 -6.59 -5.85 -8.85
C HIS A 59 -6.50 -4.47 -9.45
N GLU A 60 -7.43 -4.12 -10.33
CA GLU A 60 -7.45 -2.79 -10.91
C GLU A 60 -7.70 -1.72 -9.86
N ASP A 61 -8.57 -2.02 -8.90
CA ASP A 61 -8.81 -1.10 -7.80
C ASP A 61 -7.56 -0.91 -6.97
N ILE A 62 -6.82 -2.00 -6.71
CA ILE A 62 -5.59 -1.91 -5.95
C ILE A 62 -4.60 -1.00 -6.67
N GLU A 63 -4.43 -1.22 -7.97
CA GLU A 63 -3.46 -0.44 -8.75
C GLU A 63 -3.87 1.02 -8.83
N ALA A 64 -5.14 1.28 -9.07
CA ALA A 64 -5.62 2.65 -9.18
C ALA A 64 -5.45 3.40 -7.87
N THR A 65 -5.76 2.75 -6.75
CA THR A 65 -5.62 3.37 -5.44
C THR A 65 -4.15 3.62 -5.13
N ALA A 66 -3.30 2.64 -5.39
CA ALA A 66 -1.87 2.78 -5.13
C ALA A 66 -1.27 3.89 -5.98
N ASP A 67 -1.66 3.97 -7.26
CA ASP A 67 -1.14 5.00 -8.15
C ASP A 67 -1.56 6.39 -7.67
N ARG A 68 -2.80 6.52 -7.23
CA ARG A 68 -3.30 7.80 -6.73
C ARG A 68 -2.52 8.22 -5.49
N TRP A 69 -2.31 7.30 -4.57
CA TRP A 69 -1.56 7.60 -3.35
C TRP A 69 -0.11 7.92 -3.67
N LYS A 70 0.49 7.17 -4.58
CA LYS A 70 1.88 7.41 -4.97
C LYS A 70 2.03 8.80 -5.59
N ALA A 71 1.11 9.16 -6.48
CA ALA A 71 1.19 10.45 -7.14
C ALA A 71 1.13 11.59 -6.13
N ALA A 72 0.25 11.48 -5.14
CA ALA A 72 0.16 12.50 -4.10
C ALA A 72 1.45 12.60 -3.30
N LEU A 73 2.04 11.45 -2.99
CA LEU A 73 3.28 11.44 -2.22
C LEU A 73 4.45 12.01 -3.01
N TYR A 74 4.53 11.68 -4.31
CA TYR A 74 5.58 12.27 -5.15
C TYR A 74 5.49 13.77 -5.16
N GLN A 75 4.29 14.33 -5.18
CA GLN A 75 4.13 15.77 -5.15
C GLN A 75 4.60 16.38 -3.85
N GLU A 76 4.65 15.59 -2.80
CA GLU A 76 5.12 16.05 -1.50
C GLU A 76 6.60 15.78 -1.29
N GLY A 77 7.29 15.25 -2.29
CA GLY A 77 8.73 15.05 -2.21
C GLY A 77 9.16 13.65 -1.85
N TRP A 78 8.24 12.70 -1.81
CA TRP A 78 8.59 11.31 -1.55
C TRP A 78 9.19 10.70 -2.80
N GLY A 79 10.06 9.72 -2.62
CA GLY A 79 10.70 9.04 -3.73
C GLY A 79 10.99 7.60 -3.41
N VAL A 80 11.50 6.90 -4.41
CA VAL A 80 11.79 5.49 -4.28
C VAL A 80 13.10 5.32 -3.55
N LYS A 81 13.08 4.49 -2.52
CA LYS A 81 14.29 4.22 -1.77
C LYS A 81 15.33 3.59 -2.67
N GLY A 82 16.57 4.05 -2.56
CA GLY A 82 17.68 3.44 -3.25
C GLY A 82 17.96 3.95 -4.64
N ARG A 83 17.12 4.89 -5.12
CA ARG A 83 17.42 5.39 -6.41
C ARG A 83 18.40 6.40 -6.28
N ARG A 84 19.28 6.33 -6.38
CA ARG A 84 20.10 7.21 -6.19
C ARG A 84 20.49 7.89 -7.02
N GLY A 85 20.73 7.38 -7.27
CA GLY A 85 21.15 7.88 -7.94
C GLY A 85 20.36 8.75 -8.38
N ASP A 86 19.85 8.33 -8.26
CA ASP A 86 19.10 8.99 -8.43
C ASP A 86 19.26 10.10 -7.84
N THR A 87 19.74 10.22 -7.68
CA THR A 87 19.95 11.13 -7.25
C THR A 87 20.69 11.99 -7.51
N GLU A 88 20.89 12.00 -8.03
CA GLU A 88 21.41 12.65 -8.20
C GLU A 88 21.44 13.16 -8.53
N PRO A 89 21.61 13.59 -8.61
CA PRO A 89 21.69 14.21 -8.95
C PRO A 89 22.03 14.69 -9.27
#